data_8611db1af8bf4eadd31ddbfc1a97d7f9
#
_entry.id   8611db1af8bf4eadd31ddbfc1a97d7f9
#
_cell.length_a   1.000
_cell.length_b   1.000
_cell.length_c   1.000
_cell.angle_alpha   90.00
_cell.angle_beta   90.00
_cell.angle_gamma   90.00
#
_symmetry.space_group_name_H-M   'P 1'
#
loop_
_entity.id
_entity.type
_entity.pdbx_description
1 polymer ?
#
loop_
_entity_poly.entity_id
_entity_poly.type
_entity_poly.pdbx_seq_one_letter_code
_entity_poly.pdbx_strand_id
1 'polypeptide(L)'
;MSVDRWAYPGDPETAFGMPFANVDVPSALGDFPAWYVGGSRDTWVIFVHGMNASRREALRMLPSVVDLDFPSLVVTYRNDPGAPASPDGMLHLGETEWQDVESAATFALDHGAEHLVMVGFSMGGSIVAQFLQHSPSAGRVEGAILDAPALDWGSTVTLVGEGRGLPAILTSAAKAIFSIRFEEDWRNLDEVDVLDPLDVPILLFHGVADDTVPIQTSDRFAVSRQDLVTYVRVPGAGHVEAWNLDLAAYGAAVQAFLVRVTT
;
A
#
# COMPACT_ATOMS: atom_id res chain seq x y z
N MET A 1 -8.26 13.59 26.12
CA MET A 1 -8.33 14.10 24.74
C MET A 1 -7.35 13.25 23.95
N SER A 2 -7.81 12.28 23.15
CA SER A 2 -6.91 11.52 22.28
C SER A 2 -6.58 12.40 21.06
N VAL A 3 -5.31 12.61 20.80
CA VAL A 3 -4.87 13.27 19.56
C VAL A 3 -5.00 12.23 18.46
N ASP A 4 -5.81 12.54 17.45
CA ASP A 4 -5.94 11.69 16.26
C ASP A 4 -4.64 11.83 15.43
N ARG A 5 -4.04 10.70 15.07
CA ARG A 5 -2.80 10.68 14.26
C ARG A 5 -3.04 10.93 12.77
N TRP A 6 -4.29 10.95 12.33
CA TRP A 6 -4.64 11.11 10.93
C TRP A 6 -4.63 12.59 10.51
N ALA A 7 -4.18 12.85 9.30
CA ALA A 7 -4.17 14.20 8.76
C ALA A 7 -5.60 14.77 8.58
N TYR A 8 -6.55 13.89 8.26
CA TYR A 8 -7.94 14.24 8.04
C TYR A 8 -8.88 13.40 8.92
N PRO A 9 -9.99 13.99 9.41
CA PRO A 9 -10.99 13.26 10.18
C PRO A 9 -11.93 12.45 9.28
N GLY A 10 -12.50 11.38 9.83
CA GLY A 10 -13.65 10.67 9.24
C GLY A 10 -13.36 9.97 7.93
N ASP A 11 -14.11 10.34 6.92
CA ASP A 11 -14.22 9.74 5.59
C ASP A 11 -14.09 10.83 4.50
N PRO A 12 -14.20 10.51 3.19
CA PRO A 12 -14.07 11.49 2.11
C PRO A 12 -15.05 12.65 2.19
N GLU A 13 -16.28 12.40 2.64
CA GLU A 13 -17.29 13.46 2.77
C GLU A 13 -16.96 14.39 3.95
N THR A 14 -16.61 13.82 5.10
CA THR A 14 -16.23 14.58 6.31
C THR A 14 -14.95 15.39 6.08
N ALA A 15 -13.97 14.83 5.37
CA ALA A 15 -12.67 15.48 5.15
C ALA A 15 -12.73 16.57 4.08
N PHE A 16 -13.48 16.35 3.00
CA PHE A 16 -13.41 17.19 1.79
C PHE A 16 -14.78 17.57 1.21
N GLY A 17 -15.90 17.12 1.77
CA GLY A 17 -17.21 17.22 1.13
C GLY A 17 -17.33 16.38 -0.14
N MET A 18 -16.49 15.37 -0.29
CA MET A 18 -16.39 14.51 -1.46
C MET A 18 -17.44 13.39 -1.36
N PRO A 19 -18.38 13.31 -2.31
CA PRO A 19 -19.37 12.24 -2.31
C PRO A 19 -18.71 10.88 -2.44
N PHE A 20 -19.14 9.91 -1.62
CA PHE A 20 -18.66 8.53 -1.70
C PHE A 20 -19.78 7.55 -1.34
N ALA A 21 -19.56 6.28 -1.63
CA ALA A 21 -20.43 5.19 -1.18
C ALA A 21 -19.63 4.22 -0.30
N ASN A 22 -20.25 3.72 0.78
CA ASN A 22 -19.77 2.52 1.41
C ASN A 22 -20.23 1.34 0.58
N VAL A 23 -19.30 0.48 0.18
CA VAL A 23 -19.54 -0.73 -0.59
C VAL A 23 -18.96 -1.93 0.13
N ASP A 24 -19.56 -3.09 -0.05
CA ASP A 24 -19.06 -4.35 0.45
C ASP A 24 -18.43 -5.12 -0.71
N VAL A 25 -17.15 -5.47 -0.59
CA VAL A 25 -16.39 -6.24 -1.58
C VAL A 25 -16.46 -7.72 -1.20
N PRO A 26 -17.14 -8.56 -1.99
CA PRO A 26 -17.28 -9.99 -1.69
C PRO A 26 -15.95 -10.72 -1.80
N SER A 27 -15.65 -11.60 -0.85
CA SER A 27 -14.46 -12.45 -0.86
C SER A 27 -14.74 -13.84 -0.28
N ALA A 28 -13.74 -14.71 -0.35
CA ALA A 28 -13.81 -16.05 0.25
C ALA A 28 -13.91 -16.02 1.79
N LEU A 29 -13.48 -14.93 2.45
CA LEU A 29 -13.55 -14.76 3.90
C LEU A 29 -14.84 -14.05 4.35
N GLY A 30 -15.58 -13.44 3.43
CA GLY A 30 -16.75 -12.61 3.69
C GLY A 30 -16.62 -11.26 3.00
N ASP A 31 -17.49 -10.32 3.33
CA ASP A 31 -17.55 -9.01 2.70
C ASP A 31 -16.57 -8.03 3.36
N PHE A 32 -15.71 -7.40 2.57
CA PHE A 32 -14.77 -6.37 3.02
C PHE A 32 -15.37 -4.98 2.77
N PRO A 33 -15.59 -4.16 3.82
CA PRO A 33 -16.08 -2.80 3.63
C PRO A 33 -15.03 -1.92 2.95
N ALA A 34 -15.44 -1.21 1.90
CA ALA A 34 -14.60 -0.26 1.18
C ALA A 34 -15.31 1.08 0.98
N TRP A 35 -14.55 2.14 0.70
CA TRP A 35 -15.08 3.41 0.19
C TRP A 35 -14.94 3.45 -1.31
N TYR A 36 -16.01 3.73 -2.00
CA TYR A 36 -16.02 3.99 -3.43
C TYR A 36 -16.27 5.48 -3.69
N VAL A 37 -15.34 6.14 -4.37
CA VAL A 37 -15.52 7.49 -4.90
C VAL A 37 -15.65 7.39 -6.41
N GLY A 38 -16.74 7.93 -6.96
CA GLY A 38 -17.03 7.86 -8.38
C GLY A 38 -16.10 8.71 -9.24
N GLY A 39 -16.00 8.35 -10.51
CA GLY A 39 -15.30 9.04 -11.58
C GLY A 39 -15.77 8.52 -12.92
N SER A 40 -15.31 9.11 -14.04
CA SER A 40 -15.77 8.74 -15.38
C SER A 40 -14.76 7.93 -16.20
N ARG A 41 -13.54 7.71 -15.65
CA ARG A 41 -12.50 6.94 -16.34
C ARG A 41 -12.76 5.44 -16.22
N ASP A 42 -12.25 4.69 -17.16
CA ASP A 42 -12.25 3.22 -17.19
C ASP A 42 -11.08 2.61 -16.36
N THR A 43 -10.12 3.42 -15.97
CA THR A 43 -9.05 3.04 -15.03
C THR A 43 -9.45 3.41 -13.60
N TRP A 44 -9.51 2.42 -12.69
CA TRP A 44 -9.80 2.66 -11.27
C TRP A 44 -8.53 2.64 -10.43
N VAL A 45 -8.52 3.44 -9.36
CA VAL A 45 -7.41 3.49 -8.41
C VAL A 45 -7.80 2.77 -7.12
N ILE A 46 -7.02 1.74 -6.75
CA ILE A 46 -7.26 0.94 -5.53
C ILE A 46 -6.22 1.32 -4.48
N PHE A 47 -6.69 1.75 -3.30
CA PHE A 47 -5.85 2.19 -2.19
C PHE A 47 -5.77 1.13 -1.10
N VAL A 48 -4.54 0.72 -0.75
CA VAL A 48 -4.22 -0.27 0.27
C VAL A 48 -3.39 0.39 1.37
N HIS A 49 -3.95 0.48 2.56
CA HIS A 49 -3.30 1.13 3.71
C HIS A 49 -2.25 0.23 4.40
N GLY A 50 -1.45 0.83 5.26
CA GLY A 50 -0.41 0.16 6.03
C GLY A 50 -0.93 -0.62 7.25
N MET A 51 -0.03 -1.36 7.90
CA MET A 51 -0.32 -2.13 9.12
C MET A 51 -0.77 -1.22 10.27
N ASN A 52 -1.85 -1.61 10.96
CA ASN A 52 -2.48 -0.81 12.02
C ASN A 52 -2.91 0.60 11.57
N ALA A 53 -3.05 0.82 10.28
CA ALA A 53 -3.63 2.01 9.69
C ALA A 53 -5.15 1.80 9.43
N SER A 54 -5.71 2.47 8.48
CA SER A 54 -7.09 2.29 8.04
C SER A 54 -7.29 3.00 6.69
N ARG A 55 -8.47 2.86 6.09
CA ARG A 55 -8.87 3.60 4.87
C ARG A 55 -8.58 5.11 4.92
N ARG A 56 -8.51 5.71 6.11
CA ARG A 56 -8.19 7.14 6.30
C ARG A 56 -6.78 7.52 5.83
N GLU A 57 -5.89 6.56 5.67
CA GLU A 57 -4.55 6.81 5.14
C GLU A 57 -4.59 7.32 3.70
N ALA A 58 -5.52 6.81 2.90
CA ALA A 58 -5.73 7.24 1.51
C ALA A 58 -6.16 8.71 1.39
N LEU A 59 -6.78 9.32 2.41
CA LEU A 59 -7.29 10.68 2.35
C LEU A 59 -6.20 11.72 2.01
N ARG A 60 -4.93 11.42 2.23
CA ARG A 60 -3.81 12.29 1.85
C ARG A 60 -3.60 12.36 0.33
N MET A 61 -3.83 11.27 -0.38
CA MET A 61 -3.61 11.17 -1.83
C MET A 61 -4.92 11.25 -2.63
N LEU A 62 -6.03 10.84 -2.05
CA LEU A 62 -7.32 10.71 -2.70
C LEU A 62 -7.77 11.96 -3.49
N PRO A 63 -7.63 13.20 -2.97
CA PRO A 63 -7.97 14.40 -3.74
C PRO A 63 -7.20 14.50 -5.06
N SER A 64 -5.89 14.21 -5.06
CA SER A 64 -5.06 14.28 -6.27
C SER A 64 -5.48 13.29 -7.36
N VAL A 65 -6.11 12.20 -6.98
CA VAL A 65 -6.62 11.16 -7.88
C VAL A 65 -8.00 11.53 -8.41
N VAL A 66 -8.89 11.96 -7.52
CA VAL A 66 -10.28 12.33 -7.86
C VAL A 66 -10.33 13.59 -8.70
N ASP A 67 -9.42 14.55 -8.52
CA ASP A 67 -9.29 15.73 -9.35
C ASP A 67 -9.01 15.41 -10.84
N LEU A 68 -8.50 14.22 -11.12
CA LEU A 68 -8.29 13.68 -12.48
C LEU A 68 -9.44 12.77 -12.95
N ASP A 69 -10.53 12.72 -12.19
CA ASP A 69 -11.76 11.97 -12.50
C ASP A 69 -11.58 10.43 -12.52
N PHE A 70 -10.60 9.90 -11.77
CA PHE A 70 -10.44 8.46 -11.58
C PHE A 70 -11.41 7.93 -10.52
N PRO A 71 -12.24 6.91 -10.84
CA PRO A 71 -12.94 6.17 -9.80
C PRO A 71 -11.93 5.57 -8.82
N SER A 72 -12.24 5.64 -7.53
CA SER A 72 -11.31 5.22 -6.47
C SER A 72 -11.98 4.26 -5.51
N LEU A 73 -11.30 3.15 -5.20
CA LEU A 73 -11.72 2.15 -4.22
C LEU A 73 -10.71 2.12 -3.07
N VAL A 74 -11.12 2.57 -1.90
CA VAL A 74 -10.29 2.56 -0.69
C VAL A 74 -10.67 1.36 0.15
N VAL A 75 -9.83 0.35 0.18
CA VAL A 75 -10.16 -0.97 0.70
C VAL A 75 -9.80 -1.16 2.18
N THR A 76 -10.48 -2.10 2.82
CA THR A 76 -9.99 -2.82 3.98
C THR A 76 -9.45 -4.19 3.54
N TYR A 77 -8.67 -4.82 4.39
CA TYR A 77 -8.25 -6.21 4.24
C TYR A 77 -8.47 -6.96 5.56
N ARG A 78 -8.18 -8.26 5.57
CA ARG A 78 -8.40 -9.14 6.73
C ARG A 78 -7.87 -8.56 8.04
N ASN A 79 -8.58 -8.77 9.13
CA ASN A 79 -8.33 -8.28 10.48
C ASN A 79 -8.51 -6.76 10.70
N ASP A 80 -8.91 -6.00 9.69
CA ASP A 80 -9.29 -4.61 9.91
C ASP A 80 -10.60 -4.48 10.70
N PRO A 81 -10.81 -3.38 11.42
CA PRO A 81 -12.07 -3.15 12.11
C PRO A 81 -13.27 -3.19 11.17
N GLY A 82 -14.17 -4.15 11.41
CA GLY A 82 -15.36 -4.36 10.60
C GLY A 82 -15.17 -5.25 9.37
N ALA A 83 -13.95 -5.67 9.08
CA ALA A 83 -13.63 -6.65 8.04
C ALA A 83 -13.56 -8.09 8.59
N PRO A 84 -13.69 -9.11 7.73
CA PRO A 84 -13.46 -10.49 8.11
C PRO A 84 -12.07 -10.72 8.72
N ALA A 85 -11.99 -11.63 9.70
CA ALA A 85 -10.71 -12.04 10.27
C ALA A 85 -10.03 -13.10 9.38
N SER A 86 -8.70 -13.13 9.38
CA SER A 86 -7.94 -14.27 8.86
C SER A 86 -8.25 -15.53 9.68
N PRO A 87 -8.06 -16.75 9.11
CA PRO A 87 -8.37 -17.98 9.80
C PRO A 87 -7.64 -18.18 11.15
N ASP A 88 -6.47 -17.58 11.30
CA ASP A 88 -5.66 -17.63 12.53
C ASP A 88 -5.66 -16.30 13.31
N GLY A 89 -6.37 -15.27 12.83
CA GLY A 89 -6.45 -13.96 13.44
C GLY A 89 -5.18 -13.11 13.29
N MET A 90 -4.24 -13.51 12.43
CA MET A 90 -2.95 -12.85 12.27
C MET A 90 -2.81 -12.18 10.89
N LEU A 91 -1.94 -11.18 10.80
CA LEU A 91 -1.46 -10.63 9.53
C LEU A 91 -0.22 -11.39 9.08
N HIS A 92 -0.12 -11.65 7.78
CA HIS A 92 0.96 -12.39 7.13
C HIS A 92 1.86 -11.48 6.28
N LEU A 93 1.90 -10.18 6.60
CA LEU A 93 2.84 -9.19 6.06
C LEU A 93 2.74 -9.00 4.52
N GLY A 94 1.60 -9.29 3.95
CA GLY A 94 1.32 -9.21 2.51
C GLY A 94 1.06 -10.56 1.85
N GLU A 95 1.64 -11.64 2.39
CA GLU A 95 1.62 -13.01 1.85
C GLU A 95 0.21 -13.56 1.59
N THR A 96 -0.75 -13.21 2.43
CA THR A 96 -2.15 -13.62 2.27
C THR A 96 -3.10 -12.47 2.01
N GLU A 97 -2.75 -11.25 2.43
CA GLU A 97 -3.59 -10.05 2.31
C GLU A 97 -3.80 -9.63 0.85
N TRP A 98 -2.87 -9.98 -0.05
CA TRP A 98 -3.02 -9.69 -1.48
C TRP A 98 -4.28 -10.34 -2.07
N GLN A 99 -4.78 -11.46 -1.51
CA GLN A 99 -6.02 -12.11 -1.96
C GLN A 99 -7.26 -11.27 -1.67
N ASP A 100 -7.22 -10.46 -0.60
CA ASP A 100 -8.30 -9.52 -0.28
C ASP A 100 -8.30 -8.36 -1.28
N VAL A 101 -7.10 -7.93 -1.70
CA VAL A 101 -6.92 -6.92 -2.76
C VAL A 101 -7.30 -7.47 -4.13
N GLU A 102 -7.08 -8.79 -4.41
CA GLU A 102 -7.62 -9.45 -5.59
C GLU A 102 -9.15 -9.40 -5.64
N SER A 103 -9.80 -9.60 -4.49
CA SER A 103 -11.25 -9.46 -4.40
C SER A 103 -11.71 -8.03 -4.74
N ALA A 104 -10.95 -7.02 -4.29
CA ALA A 104 -11.21 -5.63 -4.62
C ALA A 104 -10.95 -5.30 -6.10
N ALA A 105 -9.91 -5.87 -6.70
CA ALA A 105 -9.62 -5.74 -8.13
C ALA A 105 -10.73 -6.37 -8.97
N THR A 106 -11.16 -7.59 -8.62
CA THR A 106 -12.29 -8.27 -9.26
C THR A 106 -13.58 -7.43 -9.16
N PHE A 107 -13.86 -6.90 -7.95
CA PHE A 107 -15.01 -6.01 -7.75
C PHE A 107 -14.94 -4.79 -8.67
N ALA A 108 -13.79 -4.11 -8.78
CA ALA A 108 -13.63 -2.97 -9.66
C ALA A 108 -13.87 -3.32 -11.14
N LEU A 109 -13.29 -4.44 -11.61
CA LEU A 109 -13.43 -4.93 -12.98
C LEU A 109 -14.89 -5.31 -13.30
N ASP A 110 -15.61 -5.94 -12.37
CA ASP A 110 -17.01 -6.29 -12.52
C ASP A 110 -17.95 -5.06 -12.52
N HIS A 111 -17.45 -3.92 -11.99
CA HIS A 111 -18.20 -2.65 -11.91
C HIS A 111 -17.74 -1.59 -12.92
N GLY A 112 -17.02 -2.00 -13.96
CA GLY A 112 -16.73 -1.17 -15.12
C GLY A 112 -15.29 -0.64 -15.22
N ALA A 113 -14.36 -1.06 -14.34
CA ALA A 113 -12.97 -0.84 -14.58
C ALA A 113 -12.49 -1.72 -15.75
N GLU A 114 -11.71 -1.15 -16.66
CA GLU A 114 -10.96 -1.91 -17.66
C GLU A 114 -9.50 -2.08 -17.24
N HIS A 115 -9.00 -1.10 -16.51
CA HIS A 115 -7.63 -1.01 -16.01
C HIS A 115 -7.58 -0.60 -14.54
N LEU A 116 -6.45 -0.85 -13.90
CA LEU A 116 -6.23 -0.57 -12.48
C LEU A 116 -4.93 0.21 -12.28
N VAL A 117 -4.92 1.09 -11.29
CA VAL A 117 -3.71 1.62 -10.68
C VAL A 117 -3.73 1.26 -9.20
N MET A 118 -2.64 0.70 -8.69
CA MET A 118 -2.55 0.26 -7.30
C MET A 118 -1.81 1.30 -6.46
N VAL A 119 -2.33 1.59 -5.26
CA VAL A 119 -1.66 2.48 -4.30
C VAL A 119 -1.44 1.72 -3.01
N GLY A 120 -0.18 1.66 -2.54
CA GLY A 120 0.19 0.98 -1.30
C GLY A 120 1.01 1.85 -0.36
N PHE A 121 0.57 1.91 0.92
CA PHE A 121 1.28 2.60 2.00
C PHE A 121 1.92 1.58 2.92
N SER A 122 3.21 1.70 3.23
CA SER A 122 3.90 0.81 4.19
C SER A 122 3.67 -0.68 3.86
N MET A 123 3.03 -1.46 4.76
CA MET A 123 2.61 -2.85 4.50
C MET A 123 1.67 -2.96 3.29
N GLY A 124 0.84 -1.95 3.02
CA GLY A 124 0.04 -1.91 1.79
C GLY A 124 0.91 -1.95 0.53
N GLY A 125 2.14 -1.45 0.59
CA GLY A 125 3.12 -1.59 -0.49
C GLY A 125 3.59 -3.04 -0.69
N SER A 126 3.83 -3.80 0.40
CA SER A 126 4.08 -5.26 0.31
C SER A 126 2.88 -5.98 -0.28
N ILE A 127 1.67 -5.67 0.19
CA ILE A 127 0.44 -6.30 -0.32
C ILE A 127 0.29 -6.04 -1.82
N VAL A 128 0.56 -4.82 -2.28
CA VAL A 128 0.54 -4.49 -3.71
C VAL A 128 1.63 -5.25 -4.47
N ALA A 129 2.84 -5.38 -3.92
CA ALA A 129 3.91 -6.15 -4.54
C ALA A 129 3.53 -7.62 -4.70
N GLN A 130 3.00 -8.25 -3.65
CA GLN A 130 2.49 -9.63 -3.69
C GLN A 130 1.32 -9.78 -4.68
N PHE A 131 0.41 -8.80 -4.71
CA PHE A 131 -0.67 -8.77 -5.70
C PHE A 131 -0.12 -8.78 -7.13
N LEU A 132 0.84 -7.91 -7.44
CA LEU A 132 1.43 -7.84 -8.78
C LEU A 132 2.13 -9.14 -9.21
N GLN A 133 2.63 -9.93 -8.25
CA GLN A 133 3.29 -11.21 -8.53
C GLN A 133 2.31 -12.37 -8.69
N HIS A 134 1.25 -12.41 -7.91
CA HIS A 134 0.43 -13.61 -7.73
C HIS A 134 -0.99 -13.48 -8.26
N SER A 135 -1.49 -12.24 -8.43
CA SER A 135 -2.87 -12.00 -8.82
C SER A 135 -3.13 -12.32 -10.29
N PRO A 136 -4.22 -13.04 -10.60
CA PRO A 136 -4.68 -13.18 -11.98
C PRO A 136 -5.09 -11.84 -12.60
N SER A 137 -5.44 -10.83 -11.78
CA SER A 137 -5.78 -9.48 -12.23
C SER A 137 -4.56 -8.57 -12.43
N ALA A 138 -3.34 -9.02 -12.11
CA ALA A 138 -2.12 -8.21 -12.24
C ALA A 138 -1.90 -7.65 -13.64
N GLY A 139 -2.27 -8.41 -14.69
CA GLY A 139 -2.20 -7.96 -16.08
C GLY A 139 -3.14 -6.80 -16.46
N ARG A 140 -3.99 -6.36 -15.53
CA ARG A 140 -4.85 -5.17 -15.69
C ARG A 140 -4.25 -3.91 -15.05
N VAL A 141 -3.12 -4.02 -14.36
CA VAL A 141 -2.49 -2.90 -13.67
C VAL A 141 -1.60 -2.12 -14.63
N GLU A 142 -1.91 -0.84 -14.79
CA GLU A 142 -1.14 0.10 -15.63
C GLU A 142 -0.03 0.82 -14.87
N GLY A 143 -0.12 0.88 -13.54
CA GLY A 143 0.88 1.53 -12.70
C GLY A 143 0.67 1.27 -11.22
N ALA A 144 1.71 1.48 -10.41
CA ALA A 144 1.62 1.44 -8.96
C ALA A 144 2.25 2.68 -8.31
N ILE A 145 1.66 3.14 -7.20
CA ILE A 145 2.20 4.22 -6.37
C ILE A 145 2.47 3.64 -4.98
N LEU A 146 3.71 3.69 -4.55
CA LEU A 146 4.15 3.13 -3.28
C LEU A 146 4.71 4.24 -2.38
N ASP A 147 4.21 4.36 -1.14
CA ASP A 147 4.71 5.32 -0.16
C ASP A 147 5.29 4.59 1.05
N ALA A 148 6.61 4.70 1.23
CA ALA A 148 7.40 4.02 2.26
C ALA A 148 7.11 2.51 2.34
N PRO A 149 7.11 1.76 1.21
CA PRO A 149 6.69 0.36 1.19
C PRO A 149 7.63 -0.53 1.98
N ALA A 150 7.07 -1.48 2.74
CA ALA A 150 7.85 -2.47 3.48
C ALA A 150 8.28 -3.62 2.56
N LEU A 151 9.20 -3.34 1.61
CA LEU A 151 9.64 -4.29 0.59
C LEU A 151 10.60 -5.40 1.09
N ASP A 152 11.17 -5.25 2.28
CA ASP A 152 11.99 -6.26 2.96
C ASP A 152 11.63 -6.27 4.43
N TRP A 153 10.80 -7.22 4.80
CA TRP A 153 10.33 -7.35 6.18
C TRP A 153 11.44 -7.80 7.13
N GLY A 154 12.41 -8.56 6.64
CA GLY A 154 13.57 -8.96 7.43
C GLY A 154 14.39 -7.75 7.91
N SER A 155 14.65 -6.81 7.02
CA SER A 155 15.33 -5.54 7.34
C SER A 155 14.45 -4.62 8.19
N THR A 156 13.15 -4.53 7.89
CA THR A 156 12.17 -3.73 8.63
C THR A 156 12.09 -4.17 10.10
N VAL A 157 11.95 -5.46 10.38
CA VAL A 157 11.93 -5.99 11.76
C VAL A 157 13.25 -5.74 12.49
N THR A 158 14.38 -5.77 11.77
CA THR A 158 15.68 -5.45 12.35
C THR A 158 15.76 -3.98 12.78
N LEU A 159 15.41 -3.05 11.89
CA LEU A 159 15.41 -1.62 12.17
C LEU A 159 14.52 -1.25 13.36
N VAL A 160 13.28 -1.77 13.38
CA VAL A 160 12.35 -1.55 14.51
C VAL A 160 12.89 -2.11 15.83
N GLY A 161 13.55 -3.28 15.79
CA GLY A 161 14.20 -3.86 16.97
C GLY A 161 15.33 -2.98 17.49
N GLU A 162 16.21 -2.50 16.63
CA GLU A 162 17.29 -1.58 16.96
C GLU A 162 16.79 -0.25 17.52
N GLY A 163 15.78 0.35 16.88
CA GLY A 163 15.13 1.58 17.35
C GLY A 163 14.51 1.45 18.75
N ARG A 164 14.11 0.23 19.15
CA ARG A 164 13.62 -0.08 20.50
C ARG A 164 14.73 -0.50 21.48
N GLY A 165 15.99 -0.48 21.06
CA GLY A 165 17.14 -0.89 21.87
C GLY A 165 17.17 -2.40 22.16
N LEU A 166 16.53 -3.23 21.33
CA LEU A 166 16.54 -4.69 21.52
C LEU A 166 17.90 -5.25 21.05
N PRO A 167 18.52 -6.16 21.82
CA PRO A 167 19.69 -6.90 21.36
C PRO A 167 19.37 -7.72 20.10
N ALA A 168 20.30 -7.77 19.14
CA ALA A 168 20.13 -8.46 17.86
C ALA A 168 19.71 -9.94 18.01
N ILE A 169 20.13 -10.60 19.10
CA ILE A 169 19.74 -11.98 19.39
C ILE A 169 18.22 -12.13 19.61
N LEU A 170 17.58 -11.12 20.23
CA LEU A 170 16.12 -11.16 20.44
C LEU A 170 15.37 -10.93 19.12
N THR A 171 15.86 -10.02 18.28
CA THR A 171 15.30 -9.80 16.94
C THR A 171 15.46 -11.05 16.07
N SER A 172 16.62 -11.71 16.11
CA SER A 172 16.86 -12.98 15.40
C SER A 172 15.96 -14.11 15.92
N ALA A 173 15.78 -14.20 17.24
CA ALA A 173 14.88 -15.19 17.84
C ALA A 173 13.42 -14.94 17.43
N ALA A 174 12.96 -13.66 17.41
CA ALA A 174 11.63 -13.30 16.97
C ALA A 174 11.40 -13.70 15.49
N LYS A 175 12.37 -13.45 14.61
CA LYS A 175 12.34 -13.88 13.21
C LYS A 175 12.25 -15.39 13.08
N ALA A 176 13.05 -16.13 13.84
CA ALA A 176 13.01 -17.60 13.83
C ALA A 176 11.65 -18.15 14.31
N ILE A 177 11.07 -17.55 15.36
CA ILE A 177 9.74 -17.92 15.86
C ILE A 177 8.67 -17.63 14.80
N PHE A 178 8.75 -16.50 14.12
CA PHE A 178 7.84 -16.16 13.02
C PHE A 178 7.92 -17.22 11.91
N SER A 179 9.13 -17.54 11.42
CA SER A 179 9.32 -18.57 10.39
C SER A 179 8.73 -19.93 10.79
N ILE A 180 8.93 -20.36 12.05
CA ILE A 180 8.39 -21.64 12.53
C ILE A 180 6.87 -21.57 12.67
N ARG A 181 6.33 -20.46 13.18
CA ARG A 181 4.89 -20.31 13.48
C ARG A 181 4.04 -20.20 12.22
N PHE A 182 4.55 -19.53 11.20
CA PHE A 182 3.83 -19.25 9.97
C PHE A 182 4.31 -20.11 8.79
N GLU A 183 5.31 -20.97 9.01
CA GLU A 183 5.96 -21.78 7.96
C GLU A 183 6.52 -20.91 6.82
N GLU A 184 6.93 -19.66 7.16
CA GLU A 184 7.33 -18.63 6.21
C GLU A 184 8.84 -18.42 6.16
N ASP A 185 9.38 -18.28 4.95
CA ASP A 185 10.78 -17.90 4.72
C ASP A 185 10.87 -16.37 4.50
N TRP A 186 11.70 -15.69 5.29
CA TRP A 186 11.93 -14.24 5.14
C TRP A 186 12.37 -13.82 3.74
N ARG A 187 12.90 -14.74 2.94
CA ARG A 187 13.23 -14.49 1.53
C ARG A 187 12.00 -14.28 0.66
N ASN A 188 10.88 -14.89 1.00
CA ASN A 188 9.60 -14.67 0.32
C ASN A 188 8.98 -13.31 0.67
N LEU A 189 9.46 -12.71 1.77
CA LEU A 189 9.07 -11.39 2.27
C LEU A 189 10.12 -10.30 1.93
N ASP A 190 11.10 -10.61 1.08
CA ASP A 190 12.01 -9.65 0.42
C ASP A 190 11.55 -9.44 -1.01
N GLU A 191 10.65 -8.47 -1.17
CA GLU A 191 10.05 -8.12 -2.45
C GLU A 191 11.05 -7.49 -3.43
N VAL A 192 12.17 -6.99 -2.94
CA VAL A 192 13.18 -6.33 -3.78
C VAL A 192 13.79 -7.33 -4.77
N ASP A 193 14.06 -8.55 -4.30
CA ASP A 193 14.66 -9.59 -5.14
C ASP A 193 13.61 -10.31 -6.01
N VAL A 194 12.33 -10.25 -5.64
CA VAL A 194 11.22 -10.98 -6.30
C VAL A 194 10.49 -10.11 -7.34
N LEU A 195 10.56 -8.78 -7.22
CA LEU A 195 9.93 -7.83 -8.16
C LEU A 195 10.60 -7.78 -9.55
N ASP A 196 11.59 -8.61 -9.82
CA ASP A 196 12.33 -8.63 -11.08
C ASP A 196 11.47 -8.90 -12.35
N PRO A 197 10.36 -9.65 -12.32
CA PRO A 197 9.52 -9.84 -13.49
C PRO A 197 8.46 -8.76 -13.73
N LEU A 198 8.35 -7.71 -12.90
CA LEU A 198 7.33 -6.68 -13.08
C LEU A 198 7.64 -5.76 -14.27
N ASP A 199 6.64 -5.58 -15.14
CA ASP A 199 6.65 -4.60 -16.24
C ASP A 199 5.75 -3.39 -15.95
N VAL A 200 5.37 -3.18 -14.68
CA VAL A 200 4.46 -2.12 -14.26
C VAL A 200 5.25 -0.89 -13.82
N PRO A 201 5.01 0.30 -14.42
CA PRO A 201 5.60 1.55 -13.95
C PRO A 201 5.27 1.84 -12.49
N ILE A 202 6.25 2.32 -11.72
CA ILE A 202 6.09 2.58 -10.30
C ILE A 202 6.50 4.02 -9.96
N LEU A 203 5.65 4.73 -9.22
CA LEU A 203 6.02 5.94 -8.50
C LEU A 203 6.29 5.56 -7.04
N LEU A 204 7.53 5.76 -6.60
CA LEU A 204 7.98 5.36 -5.27
C LEU A 204 8.37 6.60 -4.45
N PHE A 205 7.68 6.81 -3.33
CA PHE A 205 8.08 7.79 -2.31
C PHE A 205 8.74 7.10 -1.13
N HIS A 206 9.78 7.70 -0.55
CA HIS A 206 10.34 7.25 0.72
C HIS A 206 10.99 8.41 1.49
N GLY A 207 10.67 8.51 2.78
CA GLY A 207 11.26 9.48 3.69
C GLY A 207 12.71 9.13 4.05
N VAL A 208 13.62 10.11 3.97
CA VAL A 208 15.04 9.88 4.32
C VAL A 208 15.23 9.65 5.84
N ALA A 209 14.30 10.16 6.66
CA ALA A 209 14.32 10.00 8.11
C ALA A 209 13.36 8.88 8.60
N ASP A 210 12.99 7.96 7.73
CA ASP A 210 12.13 6.82 8.08
C ASP A 210 12.87 5.90 9.09
N ASP A 211 12.31 5.80 10.30
CA ASP A 211 12.81 4.97 11.39
C ASP A 211 12.04 3.66 11.58
N THR A 212 11.11 3.38 10.68
CA THR A 212 10.23 2.22 10.69
C THR A 212 10.57 1.24 9.57
N VAL A 213 10.63 1.73 8.32
CA VAL A 213 11.03 0.94 7.15
C VAL A 213 12.36 1.49 6.62
N PRO A 214 13.40 0.63 6.47
CA PRO A 214 14.70 1.08 6.00
C PRO A 214 14.62 1.63 4.57
N ILE A 215 14.99 2.90 4.36
CA ILE A 215 15.02 3.52 3.03
C ILE A 215 15.92 2.75 2.05
N GLN A 216 16.92 2.02 2.56
CA GLN A 216 17.85 1.22 1.77
C GLN A 216 17.14 0.14 0.93
N THR A 217 15.97 -0.34 1.36
CA THR A 217 15.17 -1.31 0.58
C THR A 217 14.61 -0.64 -0.67
N SER A 218 14.04 0.55 -0.55
CA SER A 218 13.58 1.36 -1.68
C SER A 218 14.74 1.83 -2.58
N ASP A 219 15.89 2.17 -1.98
CA ASP A 219 17.10 2.53 -2.75
C ASP A 219 17.56 1.36 -3.63
N ARG A 220 17.64 0.13 -3.08
CA ARG A 220 17.99 -1.08 -3.84
C ARG A 220 16.98 -1.34 -4.97
N PHE A 221 15.70 -1.30 -4.65
CA PHE A 221 14.63 -1.51 -5.62
C PHE A 221 14.68 -0.50 -6.77
N ALA A 222 14.80 0.79 -6.46
CA ALA A 222 14.89 1.82 -7.49
C ALA A 222 16.14 1.69 -8.37
N VAL A 223 17.25 1.18 -7.83
CA VAL A 223 18.48 0.92 -8.61
C VAL A 223 18.32 -0.29 -9.51
N SER A 224 17.68 -1.37 -9.04
CA SER A 224 17.48 -2.58 -9.83
C SER A 224 16.48 -2.38 -10.98
N ARG A 225 15.51 -1.48 -10.82
CA ARG A 225 14.42 -1.22 -11.79
C ARG A 225 14.33 0.26 -12.19
N GLN A 226 15.47 0.84 -12.57
CA GLN A 226 15.54 2.23 -13.06
C GLN A 226 14.69 2.47 -14.32
N ASP A 227 14.37 1.44 -15.05
CA ASP A 227 13.51 1.45 -16.23
C ASP A 227 12.04 1.70 -15.89
N LEU A 228 11.58 1.28 -14.71
CA LEU A 228 10.18 1.35 -14.28
C LEU A 228 9.95 2.32 -13.13
N VAL A 229 10.92 2.50 -12.24
CA VAL A 229 10.72 3.24 -10.98
C VAL A 229 11.05 4.72 -11.13
N THR A 230 10.05 5.56 -10.93
CA THR A 230 10.24 6.99 -10.65
C THR A 230 10.36 7.18 -9.16
N TYR A 231 11.58 7.38 -8.65
CA TYR A 231 11.87 7.41 -7.22
C TYR A 231 11.98 8.83 -6.67
N VAL A 232 11.19 9.12 -5.63
CA VAL A 232 11.20 10.39 -4.90
C VAL A 232 11.66 10.15 -3.47
N ARG A 233 12.94 10.41 -3.20
CA ARG A 233 13.48 10.45 -1.84
C ARG A 233 13.13 11.79 -1.21
N VAL A 234 12.46 11.77 -0.03
CA VAL A 234 11.97 12.99 0.62
C VAL A 234 12.83 13.32 1.84
N PRO A 235 13.76 14.31 1.74
CA PRO A 235 14.61 14.69 2.86
C PRO A 235 13.80 15.18 4.05
N GLY A 236 14.06 14.63 5.24
CA GLY A 236 13.41 15.01 6.49
C GLY A 236 12.04 14.37 6.75
N ALA A 237 11.46 13.66 5.79
CA ALA A 237 10.26 12.89 6.02
C ALA A 237 10.58 11.61 6.81
N GLY A 238 9.72 11.29 7.77
CA GLY A 238 9.67 9.99 8.44
C GLY A 238 8.81 8.99 7.65
N HIS A 239 8.32 7.96 8.37
CA HIS A 239 7.54 6.87 7.79
C HIS A 239 6.19 7.35 7.25
N VAL A 240 5.94 7.17 5.95
CA VAL A 240 4.73 7.62 5.24
C VAL A 240 4.44 9.12 5.46
N GLU A 241 5.48 9.94 5.59
CA GLU A 241 5.36 11.39 5.84
C GLU A 241 5.74 12.25 4.61
N ALA A 242 5.94 11.64 3.44
CA ALA A 242 6.28 12.36 2.22
C ALA A 242 5.27 13.49 1.92
N TRP A 243 3.98 13.20 2.02
CA TRP A 243 2.89 14.15 1.86
C TRP A 243 2.95 15.31 2.87
N ASN A 244 3.35 15.06 4.11
CA ASN A 244 3.32 16.04 5.20
C ASN A 244 4.30 17.20 4.98
N LEU A 245 5.39 16.97 4.25
CA LEU A 245 6.43 17.98 4.04
C LEU A 245 6.11 18.92 2.87
N ASP A 246 5.52 18.39 1.79
CA ASP A 246 5.13 19.19 0.63
C ASP A 246 3.93 18.56 -0.08
N LEU A 247 2.72 18.96 0.34
CA LEU A 247 1.46 18.49 -0.22
C LEU A 247 1.37 18.76 -1.73
N ALA A 248 1.87 19.92 -2.17
CA ALA A 248 1.74 20.34 -3.55
C ALA A 248 2.66 19.52 -4.46
N ALA A 249 3.92 19.35 -4.08
CA ALA A 249 4.87 18.52 -4.83
C ALA A 249 4.44 17.05 -4.85
N TYR A 250 3.97 16.52 -3.72
CA TYR A 250 3.46 15.13 -3.64
C TYR A 250 2.27 14.92 -4.57
N GLY A 251 1.24 15.78 -4.47
CA GLY A 251 0.06 15.72 -5.34
C GLY A 251 0.39 15.87 -6.82
N ALA A 252 1.28 16.82 -7.17
CA ALA A 252 1.73 17.01 -8.55
C ALA A 252 2.46 15.77 -9.11
N ALA A 253 3.29 15.12 -8.31
CA ALA A 253 3.98 13.88 -8.72
C ALA A 253 2.99 12.73 -8.95
N VAL A 254 1.99 12.57 -8.07
CA VAL A 254 0.90 11.59 -8.22
C VAL A 254 0.12 11.83 -9.50
N GLN A 255 -0.31 13.09 -9.74
CA GLN A 255 -1.09 13.44 -10.94
C GLN A 255 -0.29 13.24 -12.22
N ALA A 256 0.97 13.67 -12.25
CA ALA A 256 1.84 13.49 -13.41
C ALA A 256 2.08 12.00 -13.72
N PHE A 257 2.23 11.17 -12.69
CA PHE A 257 2.36 9.73 -12.85
C PHE A 257 1.10 9.11 -13.43
N LEU A 258 -0.07 9.39 -12.83
CA LEU A 258 -1.36 8.86 -13.29
C LEU A 258 -1.60 9.21 -14.78
N VAL A 259 -1.43 10.47 -15.15
CA VAL A 259 -1.59 10.88 -16.56
C VAL A 259 -0.66 10.10 -17.47
N ARG A 260 0.59 9.86 -17.06
CA ARG A 260 1.58 9.15 -17.88
C ARG A 260 1.25 7.68 -18.11
N VAL A 261 0.70 6.99 -17.11
CA VAL A 261 0.49 5.53 -17.19
C VAL A 261 -0.87 5.14 -17.75
N THR A 262 -1.82 6.09 -17.81
CA THR A 262 -3.20 5.84 -18.27
C THR A 262 -3.52 6.52 -19.60
N THR A 263 -2.51 6.89 -20.41
CA THR A 263 -2.63 7.40 -21.78
C THR A 263 -2.12 6.35 -22.76
#